data_ca415961e7159a8b4b9ab8af8d8455d1
#
_entry.id   ca415961e7159a8b4b9ab8af8d8455d1
#
_cell.length_a   1.000
_cell.length_b   1.000
_cell.length_c   1.000
_cell.angle_alpha   90.00
_cell.angle_beta   90.00
_cell.angle_gamma   90.00
#
_symmetry.space_group_name_H-M   'P 1'
#
loop_
_entity.id
_entity.type
_entity.pdbx_description
1 polymer ?
#
loop_
_entity_poly.entity_id
_entity_poly.type
_entity_poly.pdbx_seq_one_letter_code
_entity_poly.pdbx_strand_id
1 'polypeptide(L)'
;VIGPTLGGFFSAGSSWRYAFIVLVPLGLVMAALAPRLLPEVEDDREQLKTPVAQIGLLLAAVLMISAAGAIEATAIKAALITAAFIAVSAMLFIEARSRNRLLPSGAVSLSKPISRVYLTMLAMTLVLVSDVFIPYFLQSLHGVTPLMSGYLVALVALGWTFAAFLSSSLTGGQAHAAIVAGALIEAVATASLAVLLARDNLQGHLPLIVP
;
A
#
# COMPACT_ATOMS: atom_id res chain seq x y z
N VAL A 1 -0.87 -7.97 -11.74
CA VAL A 1 -0.60 -7.58 -13.14
C VAL A 1 -1.89 -7.31 -13.90
N ILE A 2 -2.88 -8.20 -13.86
CA ILE A 2 -4.14 -8.05 -14.62
C ILE A 2 -4.98 -6.85 -14.14
N GLY A 3 -5.00 -6.53 -12.85
CA GLY A 3 -5.82 -5.47 -12.26
C GLY A 3 -5.61 -4.09 -12.90
N PRO A 4 -4.39 -3.54 -12.92
CA PRO A 4 -4.13 -2.23 -13.52
C PRO A 4 -4.49 -2.17 -15.01
N THR A 5 -4.23 -3.24 -15.76
CA THR A 5 -4.57 -3.34 -17.18
C THR A 5 -6.08 -3.31 -17.41
N LEU A 6 -6.85 -4.09 -16.64
CA LEU A 6 -8.31 -4.08 -16.67
C LEU A 6 -8.86 -2.71 -16.27
N GLY A 7 -8.30 -2.11 -15.21
CA GLY A 7 -8.66 -0.76 -14.78
C GLY A 7 -8.46 0.28 -15.89
N GLY A 8 -7.30 0.26 -16.56
CA GLY A 8 -6.99 1.12 -17.70
C GLY A 8 -7.93 0.90 -18.90
N PHE A 9 -8.22 -0.36 -19.22
CA PHE A 9 -9.12 -0.73 -20.32
C PHE A 9 -10.55 -0.22 -20.09
N PHE A 10 -11.13 -0.47 -18.91
CA PHE A 10 -12.48 -0.02 -18.58
C PHE A 10 -12.57 1.50 -18.37
N SER A 11 -11.48 2.12 -17.93
CA SER A 11 -11.40 3.57 -17.75
C SER A 11 -11.31 4.33 -19.06
N ALA A 12 -10.70 3.74 -20.10
CA ALA A 12 -10.61 4.33 -21.44
C ALA A 12 -11.98 4.43 -22.15
N GLY A 13 -12.92 3.52 -21.83
CA GLY A 13 -14.31 3.63 -22.23
C GLY A 13 -15.16 4.22 -21.09
N SER A 14 -16.34 4.78 -21.36
CA SER A 14 -17.26 5.32 -20.35
C SER A 14 -17.77 4.30 -19.31
N SER A 15 -17.12 3.16 -19.19
CA SER A 15 -17.60 1.94 -18.50
C SER A 15 -16.77 1.57 -17.28
N TRP A 16 -16.14 2.53 -16.59
CA TRP A 16 -15.27 2.30 -15.43
C TRP A 16 -15.91 1.41 -14.33
N ARG A 17 -17.25 1.42 -14.22
CA ARG A 17 -17.98 0.59 -13.25
C ARG A 17 -17.79 -0.91 -13.49
N TYR A 18 -17.58 -1.33 -14.73
CA TYR A 18 -17.34 -2.74 -15.07
C TYR A 18 -16.03 -3.26 -14.49
N ALA A 19 -15.03 -2.40 -14.25
CA ALA A 19 -13.81 -2.79 -13.55
C ALA A 19 -14.09 -3.37 -12.16
N PHE A 20 -15.10 -2.84 -11.45
CA PHE A 20 -15.54 -3.35 -10.15
C PHE A 20 -16.46 -4.56 -10.27
N ILE A 21 -17.37 -4.56 -11.26
CA ILE A 21 -18.32 -5.67 -11.48
C ILE A 21 -17.59 -6.97 -11.81
N VAL A 22 -16.50 -6.92 -12.56
CA VAL A 22 -15.66 -8.10 -12.89
C VAL A 22 -15.03 -8.72 -11.64
N LEU A 23 -14.79 -7.95 -10.59
CA LEU A 23 -14.24 -8.47 -9.33
C LEU A 23 -15.26 -9.30 -8.51
N VAL A 24 -16.56 -9.04 -8.71
CA VAL A 24 -17.62 -9.74 -7.96
C VAL A 24 -17.61 -11.24 -8.22
N PRO A 25 -17.68 -11.76 -9.47
CA PRO A 25 -17.62 -13.21 -9.71
C PRO A 25 -16.31 -13.82 -9.23
N LEU A 26 -15.18 -13.11 -9.36
CA LEU A 26 -13.91 -13.59 -8.85
C LEU A 26 -13.92 -13.71 -7.32
N GLY A 27 -14.48 -12.73 -6.63
CA GLY A 27 -14.66 -12.76 -5.17
C GLY A 27 -15.57 -13.90 -4.72
N LEU A 28 -16.67 -14.16 -5.45
CA LEU A 28 -17.57 -15.27 -5.18
C LEU A 28 -16.90 -16.63 -5.36
N VAL A 29 -16.11 -16.80 -6.42
CA VAL A 29 -15.32 -18.01 -6.65
C VAL A 29 -14.32 -18.22 -5.50
N MET A 30 -13.60 -17.19 -5.10
CA MET A 30 -12.66 -17.27 -3.95
C MET A 30 -13.39 -17.59 -2.65
N ALA A 31 -14.54 -16.97 -2.39
CA ALA A 31 -15.35 -17.25 -1.20
C ALA A 31 -15.87 -18.72 -1.18
N ALA A 32 -16.21 -19.27 -2.32
CA ALA A 32 -16.65 -20.68 -2.44
C ALA A 32 -15.48 -21.68 -2.29
N LEU A 33 -14.28 -21.30 -2.72
CA LEU A 33 -13.09 -22.15 -2.66
C LEU A 33 -12.39 -22.08 -1.29
N ALA A 34 -12.43 -20.93 -0.62
CA ALA A 34 -11.70 -20.70 0.63
C ALA A 34 -11.99 -21.79 1.70
N PRO A 35 -13.26 -22.17 1.99
CA PRO A 35 -13.55 -23.21 2.98
C PRO A 35 -13.02 -24.60 2.60
N ARG A 36 -12.76 -24.84 1.30
CA ARG A 36 -12.27 -26.13 0.80
C ARG A 36 -10.76 -26.22 0.73
N LEU A 37 -10.10 -25.07 0.57
CA LEU A 37 -8.65 -24.99 0.37
C LEU A 37 -7.89 -24.63 1.65
N LEU A 38 -8.56 -23.95 2.59
CA LEU A 38 -7.94 -23.59 3.86
C LEU A 38 -8.08 -24.77 4.84
N PRO A 39 -6.99 -25.21 5.48
CA PRO A 39 -7.07 -26.20 6.54
C PRO A 39 -7.87 -25.65 7.72
N GLU A 40 -8.68 -26.49 8.34
CA GLU A 40 -9.32 -26.17 9.61
C GLU A 40 -8.22 -25.93 10.64
N VAL A 41 -8.13 -24.72 11.13
CA VAL A 41 -7.23 -24.38 12.24
C VAL A 41 -7.95 -24.83 13.50
N GLU A 42 -7.43 -25.84 14.18
CA GLU A 42 -7.90 -26.19 15.53
C GLU A 42 -7.86 -24.93 16.39
N ASP A 43 -9.00 -24.58 16.95
CA ASP A 43 -9.21 -23.34 17.72
C ASP A 43 -8.64 -23.49 19.14
N ASP A 44 -7.33 -23.71 19.22
CA ASP A 44 -6.56 -23.71 20.49
C ASP A 44 -6.24 -22.28 20.94
N ARG A 45 -7.07 -21.33 20.50
CA ARG A 45 -6.93 -19.93 20.89
C ARG A 45 -7.49 -19.74 22.28
N GLU A 46 -6.63 -19.56 23.27
CA GLU A 46 -7.04 -18.77 24.45
C GLU A 46 -7.86 -17.59 23.93
N GLN A 47 -9.06 -17.40 24.47
CA GLN A 47 -9.99 -16.34 24.05
C GLN A 47 -9.33 -14.95 24.26
N LEU A 48 -8.48 -14.57 23.31
CA LEU A 48 -7.88 -13.24 23.28
C LEU A 48 -9.01 -12.25 23.06
N LYS A 49 -9.32 -11.48 24.08
CA LYS A 49 -10.34 -10.42 23.98
C LYS A 49 -9.91 -9.45 22.89
N THR A 50 -10.81 -9.17 21.95
CA THR A 50 -10.56 -8.21 20.88
C THR A 50 -10.13 -6.86 21.48
N PRO A 51 -9.01 -6.25 21.03
CA PRO A 51 -8.53 -4.97 21.53
C PRO A 51 -9.33 -3.80 20.95
N VAL A 52 -10.63 -3.71 21.35
CA VAL A 52 -11.62 -2.79 20.77
C VAL A 52 -11.20 -1.33 20.87
N ALA A 53 -10.55 -0.93 21.97
CA ALA A 53 -10.11 0.45 22.16
C ALA A 53 -9.03 0.86 21.13
N GLN A 54 -8.05 -0.01 20.87
CA GLN A 54 -7.00 0.23 19.90
C GLN A 54 -7.55 0.29 18.49
N ILE A 55 -8.43 -0.64 18.13
CA ILE A 55 -9.11 -0.67 16.83
C ILE A 55 -9.98 0.57 16.65
N GLY A 56 -10.74 0.96 17.67
CA GLY A 56 -11.58 2.16 17.63
C GLY A 56 -10.78 3.44 17.43
N LEU A 57 -9.63 3.59 18.10
CA LEU A 57 -8.75 4.75 17.94
C LEU A 57 -8.11 4.80 16.55
N LEU A 58 -7.69 3.64 15.99
CA LEU A 58 -7.18 3.58 14.63
C LEU A 58 -8.25 3.95 13.61
N LEU A 59 -9.46 3.40 13.77
CA LEU A 59 -10.59 3.73 12.89
C LEU A 59 -10.91 5.22 12.96
N ALA A 60 -10.97 5.79 14.17
CA ALA A 60 -11.20 7.23 14.35
C ALA A 60 -10.11 8.07 13.67
N ALA A 61 -8.83 7.70 13.80
CA ALA A 61 -7.73 8.40 13.16
C ALA A 61 -7.84 8.36 11.62
N VAL A 62 -8.16 7.19 11.04
CA VAL A 62 -8.35 7.04 9.58
C VAL A 62 -9.53 7.89 9.10
N LEU A 63 -10.65 7.88 9.81
CA LEU A 63 -11.83 8.68 9.46
C LEU A 63 -11.53 10.19 9.56
N MET A 64 -10.79 10.64 10.58
CA MET A 64 -10.38 12.04 10.71
C MET A 64 -9.46 12.50 9.57
N ILE A 65 -8.48 11.68 9.18
CA ILE A 65 -7.60 11.98 8.04
C ILE A 65 -8.39 12.00 6.73
N SER A 66 -9.29 11.04 6.54
CA SER A 66 -10.15 10.98 5.35
C SER A 66 -11.07 12.21 5.26
N ALA A 67 -11.69 12.59 6.36
CA ALA A 67 -12.52 13.79 6.44
C ALA A 67 -11.72 15.07 6.18
N ALA A 68 -10.48 15.16 6.70
CA ALA A 68 -9.59 16.29 6.44
C ALA A 68 -9.27 16.46 4.95
N GLY A 69 -9.21 15.37 4.18
CA GLY A 69 -9.03 15.42 2.72
C GLY A 69 -10.20 16.05 1.97
N ALA A 70 -11.42 15.93 2.49
CA ALA A 70 -12.65 16.44 1.87
C ALA A 70 -13.01 17.89 2.27
N ILE A 71 -12.34 18.46 3.27
CA ILE A 71 -12.65 19.78 3.83
C ILE A 71 -11.69 20.83 3.28
N GLU A 72 -12.21 21.97 2.81
CA GLU A 72 -11.40 23.08 2.29
C GLU A 72 -10.87 23.99 3.40
N ALA A 73 -11.63 24.15 4.50
CA ALA A 73 -11.28 25.06 5.60
C ALA A 73 -10.00 24.61 6.32
N THR A 74 -8.92 25.35 6.13
CA THR A 74 -7.57 25.03 6.61
C THR A 74 -7.52 24.79 8.14
N ALA A 75 -8.25 25.57 8.92
CA ALA A 75 -8.29 25.42 10.38
C ALA A 75 -8.92 24.08 10.80
N ILE A 76 -10.03 23.68 10.17
CA ILE A 76 -10.72 22.41 10.46
C ILE A 76 -9.85 21.23 9.99
N LYS A 77 -9.24 21.35 8.82
CA LYS A 77 -8.29 20.36 8.29
C LYS A 77 -7.13 20.13 9.27
N ALA A 78 -6.51 21.20 9.73
CA ALA A 78 -5.42 21.13 10.71
C ALA A 78 -5.87 20.50 12.03
N ALA A 79 -7.05 20.87 12.53
CA ALA A 79 -7.63 20.30 13.75
C ALA A 79 -7.87 18.79 13.61
N LEU A 80 -8.43 18.33 12.49
CA LEU A 80 -8.66 16.91 12.22
C LEU A 80 -7.37 16.11 12.13
N ILE A 81 -6.36 16.64 11.43
CA ILE A 81 -5.04 15.99 11.34
C ILE A 81 -4.41 15.90 12.73
N THR A 82 -4.46 16.97 13.52
CA THR A 82 -3.94 16.97 14.88
C THR A 82 -4.67 15.96 15.76
N ALA A 83 -6.00 15.90 15.67
CA ALA A 83 -6.80 14.92 16.40
C ALA A 83 -6.47 13.47 15.99
N ALA A 84 -6.23 13.23 14.71
CA ALA A 84 -5.80 11.92 14.23
C ALA A 84 -4.43 11.51 14.80
N PHE A 85 -3.47 12.42 14.85
CA PHE A 85 -2.17 12.18 15.50
C PHE A 85 -2.32 11.89 17.00
N ILE A 86 -3.20 12.62 17.71
CA ILE A 86 -3.51 12.36 19.11
C ILE A 86 -4.12 10.96 19.27
N ALA A 87 -5.07 10.57 18.41
CA ALA A 87 -5.70 9.26 18.45
C ALA A 87 -4.68 8.12 18.22
N VAL A 88 -3.79 8.25 17.25
CA VAL A 88 -2.70 7.27 17.01
C VAL A 88 -1.75 7.22 18.21
N SER A 89 -1.37 8.36 18.77
CA SER A 89 -0.49 8.42 19.95
C SER A 89 -1.14 7.76 21.17
N ALA A 90 -2.43 8.02 21.40
CA ALA A 90 -3.20 7.38 22.45
C ALA A 90 -3.31 5.86 22.24
N MET A 91 -3.54 5.43 21.00
CA MET A 91 -3.55 4.02 20.63
C MET A 91 -2.20 3.36 20.96
N LEU A 92 -1.07 3.94 20.55
CA LEU A 92 0.26 3.41 20.84
C LEU A 92 0.56 3.38 22.35
N PHE A 93 0.08 4.37 23.09
CA PHE A 93 0.22 4.41 24.54
C PHE A 93 -0.60 3.31 25.25
N ILE A 94 -1.84 3.07 24.81
CA ILE A 94 -2.67 1.97 25.32
C ILE A 94 -2.04 0.63 24.94
N GLU A 95 -1.59 0.49 23.69
CA GLU A 95 -0.92 -0.70 23.17
C GLU A 95 0.29 -1.09 24.01
N ALA A 96 1.13 -0.11 24.38
CA ALA A 96 2.32 -0.34 25.19
C ALA A 96 2.01 -0.88 26.60
N ARG A 97 0.82 -0.57 27.13
CA ARG A 97 0.37 -0.95 28.49
C ARG A 97 -0.62 -2.11 28.52
N SER A 98 -1.25 -2.41 27.39
CA SER A 98 -2.30 -3.43 27.31
C SER A 98 -1.75 -4.84 27.40
N ARG A 99 -2.51 -5.75 28.03
CA ARG A 99 -2.25 -7.19 27.98
C ARG A 99 -2.75 -7.77 26.64
N ASN A 100 -3.87 -7.25 26.12
CA ASN A 100 -4.40 -7.60 24.81
C ASN A 100 -3.86 -6.60 23.77
N ARG A 101 -2.87 -7.03 23.02
CA ARG A 101 -2.13 -6.19 22.07
C ARG A 101 -2.52 -6.49 20.63
N LEU A 102 -2.58 -5.45 19.80
CA LEU A 102 -2.67 -5.58 18.34
C LEU A 102 -1.31 -5.92 17.74
N LEU A 103 -0.24 -5.34 18.30
CA LEU A 103 1.11 -5.51 17.84
C LEU A 103 1.89 -6.48 18.74
N PRO A 104 2.80 -7.26 18.19
CA PRO A 104 3.68 -8.10 18.98
C PRO A 104 4.46 -7.31 20.04
N SER A 105 4.77 -7.96 21.15
CA SER A 105 5.48 -7.32 22.26
C SER A 105 6.83 -6.75 21.81
N GLY A 106 6.98 -5.42 21.96
CA GLY A 106 8.18 -4.70 21.59
C GLY A 106 8.16 -4.05 20.20
N ALA A 107 7.07 -4.15 19.44
CA ALA A 107 6.94 -3.51 18.12
C ALA A 107 7.11 -1.99 18.20
N VAL A 108 6.69 -1.35 19.28
CA VAL A 108 6.79 0.10 19.51
C VAL A 108 8.14 0.51 20.14
N SER A 109 8.96 -0.44 20.56
CA SER A 109 10.25 -0.15 21.24
C SER A 109 11.39 -0.17 20.25
N LEU A 110 11.95 0.99 19.87
CA LEU A 110 13.03 1.13 18.89
C LEU A 110 14.29 0.32 19.20
N SER A 111 14.48 -0.11 20.45
CA SER A 111 15.61 -0.96 20.86
C SER A 111 15.43 -2.43 20.51
N LYS A 112 14.25 -2.87 20.13
CA LYS A 112 13.99 -4.30 19.84
C LYS A 112 14.05 -4.61 18.35
N PRO A 113 14.55 -5.80 17.94
CA PRO A 113 14.64 -6.17 16.52
C PRO A 113 13.29 -6.12 15.80
N ILE A 114 12.20 -6.48 16.47
CA ILE A 114 10.85 -6.48 15.90
C ILE A 114 10.41 -5.08 15.46
N SER A 115 10.79 -4.03 16.18
CA SER A 115 10.42 -2.65 15.80
C SER A 115 11.11 -2.20 14.51
N ARG A 116 12.32 -2.71 14.23
CA ARG A 116 13.01 -2.43 12.96
C ARG A 116 12.26 -3.04 11.78
N VAL A 117 11.70 -4.24 11.95
CA VAL A 117 10.86 -4.88 10.92
C VAL A 117 9.62 -4.01 10.65
N TYR A 118 8.93 -3.56 11.70
CA TYR A 118 7.76 -2.68 11.53
C TYR A 118 8.11 -1.34 10.91
N LEU A 119 9.27 -0.76 11.28
CA LEU A 119 9.75 0.50 10.68
C LEU A 119 10.07 0.32 9.19
N THR A 120 10.70 -0.80 8.83
CA THR A 120 10.95 -1.14 7.43
C THR A 120 9.65 -1.32 6.66
N MET A 121 8.67 -2.04 7.22
CA MET A 121 7.34 -2.20 6.62
C MET A 121 6.64 -0.85 6.45
N LEU A 122 6.71 0.03 7.44
CA LEU A 122 6.15 1.38 7.35
C LEU A 122 6.81 2.18 6.23
N ALA A 123 8.14 2.16 6.14
CA ALA A 123 8.88 2.84 5.09
C ALA A 123 8.50 2.31 3.69
N MET A 124 8.42 0.99 3.51
CA MET A 124 7.95 0.38 2.26
C MET A 124 6.50 0.76 1.93
N THR A 125 5.61 0.81 2.92
CA THR A 125 4.22 1.24 2.70
C THR A 125 4.15 2.70 2.24
N LEU A 126 4.98 3.59 2.79
CA LEU A 126 5.04 4.99 2.35
C LEU A 126 5.48 5.12 0.90
N VAL A 127 6.42 4.30 0.45
CA VAL A 127 6.82 4.27 -0.97
C VAL A 127 5.67 3.75 -1.85
N LEU A 128 5.02 2.64 -1.46
CA LEU A 128 3.89 2.07 -2.19
C LEU A 128 2.71 3.04 -2.36
N VAL A 129 2.48 3.93 -1.39
CA VAL A 129 1.45 4.97 -1.52
C VAL A 129 1.74 5.90 -2.70
N SER A 130 3.02 6.17 -3.00
CA SER A 130 3.42 6.99 -4.15
C SER A 130 2.98 6.38 -5.48
N ASP A 131 3.04 5.04 -5.61
CA ASP A 131 2.69 4.32 -6.83
C ASP A 131 1.20 4.50 -7.22
N VAL A 132 0.33 4.68 -6.23
CA VAL A 132 -1.11 4.93 -6.47
C VAL A 132 -1.34 6.25 -7.22
N PHE A 133 -0.46 7.23 -7.07
CA PHE A 133 -0.55 8.53 -7.72
C PHE A 133 0.10 8.58 -9.11
N ILE A 134 0.91 7.59 -9.49
CA ILE A 134 1.57 7.54 -10.81
C ILE A 134 0.57 7.68 -11.95
N PRO A 135 -0.53 6.87 -12.02
CA PRO A 135 -1.51 7.00 -13.09
C PRO A 135 -2.16 8.39 -13.15
N TYR A 136 -2.41 8.98 -11.98
CA TYR A 136 -2.98 10.32 -11.89
C TYR A 136 -2.05 11.38 -12.47
N PHE A 137 -0.77 11.37 -12.11
CA PHE A 137 0.21 12.32 -12.65
C PHE A 137 0.45 12.13 -14.15
N LEU A 138 0.55 10.90 -14.63
CA LEU A 138 0.70 10.60 -16.04
C LEU A 138 -0.48 11.13 -16.86
N GLN A 139 -1.70 11.00 -16.38
CA GLN A 139 -2.90 11.46 -17.06
C GLN A 139 -3.09 12.97 -16.94
N SER A 140 -2.94 13.55 -15.72
CA SER A 140 -3.25 14.96 -15.46
C SER A 140 -2.16 15.93 -15.91
N LEU A 141 -0.88 15.55 -15.80
CA LEU A 141 0.25 16.41 -16.15
C LEU A 141 0.74 16.17 -17.59
N HIS A 142 0.72 14.92 -18.03
CA HIS A 142 1.32 14.53 -19.31
C HIS A 142 0.31 14.08 -20.38
N GLY A 143 -0.99 14.08 -20.07
CA GLY A 143 -2.04 13.73 -21.03
C GLY A 143 -1.98 12.28 -21.53
N VAL A 144 -1.33 11.38 -20.78
CA VAL A 144 -1.23 9.96 -21.11
C VAL A 144 -2.62 9.33 -21.03
N THR A 145 -2.97 8.48 -21.99
CA THR A 145 -4.27 7.81 -21.99
C THR A 145 -4.43 6.88 -20.78
N PRO A 146 -5.66 6.68 -20.27
CA PRO A 146 -5.90 5.75 -19.14
C PRO A 146 -5.39 4.33 -19.40
N LEU A 147 -5.54 3.85 -20.64
CA LEU A 147 -5.06 2.53 -21.05
C LEU A 147 -3.54 2.41 -20.97
N MET A 148 -2.81 3.39 -21.50
CA MET A 148 -1.34 3.43 -21.45
C MET A 148 -0.84 3.56 -20.01
N SER A 149 -1.48 4.40 -19.23
CA SER A 149 -1.21 4.53 -17.79
C SER A 149 -1.41 3.21 -17.05
N GLY A 150 -2.46 2.45 -17.40
CA GLY A 150 -2.70 1.10 -16.86
C GLY A 150 -1.60 0.09 -17.23
N TYR A 151 -1.08 0.13 -18.46
CA TYR A 151 0.04 -0.72 -18.85
C TYR A 151 1.33 -0.37 -18.11
N LEU A 152 1.63 0.91 -17.92
CA LEU A 152 2.82 1.33 -17.16
C LEU A 152 2.76 0.84 -15.71
N VAL A 153 1.60 0.95 -15.06
CA VAL A 153 1.42 0.40 -13.70
C VAL A 153 1.48 -1.13 -13.68
N ALA A 154 1.02 -1.80 -14.74
CA ALA A 154 1.16 -3.25 -14.85
C ALA A 154 2.62 -3.69 -14.95
N LEU A 155 3.51 -2.91 -15.58
CA LEU A 155 4.96 -3.16 -15.59
C LEU A 155 5.56 -3.08 -14.19
N VAL A 156 5.15 -2.11 -13.37
CA VAL A 156 5.57 -2.02 -11.96
C VAL A 156 5.16 -3.29 -11.21
N ALA A 157 3.92 -3.74 -11.37
CA ALA A 157 3.42 -4.97 -10.75
C ALA A 157 4.15 -6.25 -11.24
N LEU A 158 4.56 -6.29 -12.51
CA LEU A 158 5.41 -7.36 -13.06
C LEU A 158 6.79 -7.35 -12.42
N GLY A 159 7.41 -6.17 -12.30
CA GLY A 159 8.70 -6.01 -11.62
C GLY A 159 8.67 -6.53 -10.19
N TRP A 160 7.62 -6.19 -9.44
CA TRP A 160 7.43 -6.71 -8.10
C TRP A 160 7.30 -8.23 -8.07
N THR A 161 6.45 -8.79 -8.93
CA THR A 161 6.26 -10.25 -9.02
C THR A 161 7.57 -10.95 -9.32
N PHE A 162 8.34 -10.44 -10.29
CA PHE A 162 9.63 -10.99 -10.66
C PHE A 162 10.64 -10.92 -9.52
N ALA A 163 10.75 -9.77 -8.84
CA ALA A 163 11.61 -9.61 -7.67
C ALA A 163 11.23 -10.56 -6.53
N ALA A 164 9.93 -10.76 -6.27
CA ALA A 164 9.44 -11.72 -5.28
C ALA A 164 9.85 -13.15 -5.60
N PHE A 165 9.77 -13.57 -6.87
CA PHE A 165 10.24 -14.89 -7.31
C PHE A 165 11.75 -15.04 -7.11
N LEU A 166 12.56 -14.07 -7.53
CA LEU A 166 14.01 -14.11 -7.38
C LEU A 166 14.45 -14.16 -5.91
N SER A 167 13.73 -13.46 -5.04
CA SER A 167 14.09 -13.38 -3.62
C SER A 167 13.51 -14.51 -2.77
N SER A 168 12.59 -15.31 -3.29
CA SER A 168 11.86 -16.34 -2.53
C SER A 168 12.75 -17.44 -1.92
N SER A 169 13.90 -17.74 -2.54
CA SER A 169 14.85 -18.76 -2.10
C SER A 169 16.03 -18.19 -1.28
N LEU A 170 16.13 -16.87 -1.12
CA LEU A 170 17.24 -16.23 -0.43
C LEU A 170 17.09 -16.36 1.09
N THR A 171 18.19 -16.72 1.76
CA THR A 171 18.24 -16.91 3.22
C THR A 171 19.47 -16.22 3.82
N GLY A 172 19.42 -15.96 5.13
CA GLY A 172 20.56 -15.41 5.88
C GLY A 172 21.11 -14.11 5.30
N GLY A 173 22.42 -14.07 5.05
CA GLY A 173 23.10 -12.88 4.52
C GLY A 173 22.65 -12.45 3.13
N GLN A 174 22.25 -13.39 2.28
CA GLN A 174 21.73 -13.11 0.95
C GLN A 174 20.38 -12.38 1.02
N ALA A 175 19.48 -12.80 1.91
CA ALA A 175 18.21 -12.12 2.12
C ALA A 175 18.44 -10.69 2.63
N HIS A 176 19.39 -10.48 3.55
CA HIS A 176 19.75 -9.14 4.02
C HIS A 176 20.28 -8.25 2.89
N ALA A 177 21.20 -8.76 2.08
CA ALA A 177 21.74 -8.04 0.92
C ALA A 177 20.65 -7.70 -0.10
N ALA A 178 19.71 -8.62 -0.36
CA ALA A 178 18.57 -8.38 -1.25
C ALA A 178 17.64 -7.28 -0.74
N ILE A 179 17.37 -7.23 0.57
CA ILE A 179 16.54 -6.15 1.17
C ILE A 179 17.21 -4.79 0.99
N VAL A 180 18.52 -4.70 1.25
CA VAL A 180 19.28 -3.44 1.09
C VAL A 180 19.34 -3.03 -0.38
N ALA A 181 19.65 -3.97 -1.27
CA ALA A 181 19.72 -3.71 -2.72
C ALA A 181 18.35 -3.29 -3.26
N GLY A 182 17.27 -3.96 -2.86
CA GLY A 182 15.91 -3.60 -3.24
C GLY A 182 15.53 -2.18 -2.80
N ALA A 183 15.83 -1.82 -1.56
CA ALA A 183 15.57 -0.47 -1.05
C ALA A 183 16.36 0.61 -1.82
N LEU A 184 17.61 0.34 -2.19
CA LEU A 184 18.42 1.27 -2.99
C LEU A 184 17.89 1.40 -4.42
N ILE A 185 17.53 0.30 -5.07
CA ILE A 185 16.93 0.29 -6.41
C ILE A 185 15.63 1.10 -6.38
N GLU A 186 14.77 0.86 -5.40
CA GLU A 186 13.50 1.57 -5.24
C GLU A 186 13.71 3.07 -5.04
N ALA A 187 14.67 3.48 -4.20
CA ALA A 187 15.00 4.89 -3.99
C ALA A 187 15.48 5.57 -5.28
N VAL A 188 16.34 4.91 -6.05
CA VAL A 188 16.83 5.43 -7.32
C VAL A 188 15.72 5.49 -8.36
N ALA A 189 14.89 4.45 -8.45
CA ALA A 189 13.76 4.40 -9.37
C ALA A 189 12.73 5.50 -9.08
N THR A 190 12.34 5.66 -7.82
CA THR A 190 11.39 6.71 -7.38
C THR A 190 11.97 8.11 -7.63
N ALA A 191 13.25 8.35 -7.32
CA ALA A 191 13.90 9.63 -7.62
C ALA A 191 13.96 9.89 -9.13
N SER A 192 14.28 8.90 -9.93
CA SER A 192 14.30 9.01 -11.38
C SER A 192 12.91 9.31 -11.95
N LEU A 193 11.89 8.63 -11.44
CA LEU A 193 10.49 8.86 -11.82
C LEU A 193 10.05 10.29 -11.46
N ALA A 194 10.39 10.77 -10.26
CA ALA A 194 10.08 12.13 -9.83
C ALA A 194 10.71 13.18 -10.77
N VAL A 195 11.97 12.98 -11.17
CA VAL A 195 12.65 13.86 -12.14
C VAL A 195 11.99 13.80 -13.52
N LEU A 196 11.59 12.62 -13.97
CA LEU A 196 10.91 12.43 -15.26
C LEU A 196 9.53 13.10 -15.26
N LEU A 197 8.74 12.90 -14.20
CA LEU A 197 7.42 13.51 -14.07
C LEU A 197 7.46 15.04 -13.93
N ALA A 198 8.57 15.59 -13.41
CA ALA A 198 8.77 17.03 -13.32
C ALA A 198 9.16 17.71 -14.65
N ARG A 199 9.43 16.94 -15.71
CA ARG A 199 9.81 17.49 -17.01
C ARG A 199 8.57 17.76 -17.87
N ASP A 200 8.50 18.92 -18.52
CA ASP A 200 7.36 19.35 -19.35
C ASP A 200 7.15 18.51 -20.62
N ASN A 201 8.07 17.63 -21.01
CA ASN A 201 8.08 16.94 -22.31
C ASN A 201 8.23 15.40 -22.18
N LEU A 202 7.42 14.79 -21.32
CA LEU A 202 7.45 13.33 -21.15
C LEU A 202 6.98 12.57 -22.40
N GLN A 203 6.07 13.16 -23.20
CA GLN A 203 5.55 12.54 -24.43
C GLN A 203 6.64 12.25 -25.47
N GLY A 204 7.71 13.06 -25.51
CA GLY A 204 8.87 12.81 -26.35
C GLY A 204 9.76 11.65 -25.90
N HIS A 205 9.63 11.21 -24.64
CA HIS A 205 10.46 10.16 -24.03
C HIS A 205 9.69 8.86 -23.72
N LEU A 206 8.36 8.85 -23.92
CA LEU A 206 7.54 7.63 -23.76
C LEU A 206 8.05 6.44 -24.60
N PRO A 207 8.59 6.60 -25.82
CA PRO A 207 9.19 5.49 -26.58
C PRO A 207 10.42 4.88 -25.93
N LEU A 208 11.08 5.59 -25.01
CA LEU A 208 12.26 5.10 -24.26
C LEU A 208 11.86 4.35 -22.97
N ILE A 209 10.61 4.48 -22.53
CA ILE A 209 10.08 3.89 -21.30
C ILE A 209 9.27 2.63 -21.62
N VAL A 210 8.78 2.53 -22.86
CA VAL A 210 8.00 1.39 -23.34
C VAL A 210 8.76 0.77 -24.52
N PRO A 211 9.39 -0.38 -24.31
CA PRO A 211 10.00 -1.16 -25.41
C PRO A 211 8.93 -1.71 -26.35
#